data_c56ded8e03b1b541c686e54ca352ff99
#
_entry.id   c56ded8e03b1b541c686e54ca352ff99
#
_cell.length_a   1.000
_cell.length_b   1.000
_cell.length_c   1.000
_cell.angle_alpha   90.00
_cell.angle_beta   90.00
_cell.angle_gamma   90.00
#
_symmetry.space_group_name_H-M   'P 1'
#
loop_
_entity.id
_entity.type
_entity.pdbx_description
1 polymer ?
#
loop_
_entity_poly.entity_id
_entity_poly.type
_entity_poly.pdbx_seq_one_letter_code
_entity_poly.pdbx_strand_id
1 'polypeptide(L)'
;MSFRSVILRAWFSQRERSIDRFRRRPVETQERMFRRLLRRGRLTEFGDRYDLRHIRSVEQFQSQVETFDYETFKPYVERMMEGVRSVAYPGRVSLFARSSGTTSDRSKYIPVTMESLWWNHTLGMRDVATVFSANYPKSRVFEGKTLTLGGSCSREGRNLVGDLSALLIHETTFWSGWFRAPRTETAIIPDFDEKVEAICRECVGERITAFAGVPSWNLAMMRRVLEYTGKRNL
;
A
#
# COMPACT_ATOMS: atom_id res chain seq x y z
N MET A 1 29.69 0.69 -0.88
CA MET A 1 28.31 0.27 -0.56
C MET A 1 28.14 0.30 0.95
N SER A 2 27.06 0.91 1.44
CA SER A 2 26.78 0.90 2.89
C SER A 2 26.31 -0.48 3.34
N PHE A 3 26.54 -0.84 4.62
CA PHE A 3 26.04 -2.07 5.23
C PHE A 3 24.53 -2.24 5.03
N ARG A 4 23.77 -1.13 5.14
CA ARG A 4 22.34 -1.06 4.87
C ARG A 4 21.97 -1.53 3.46
N SER A 5 22.69 -1.03 2.43
CA SER A 5 22.41 -1.41 1.03
C SER A 5 22.69 -2.88 0.74
N VAL A 6 23.67 -3.48 1.41
CA VAL A 6 23.98 -4.92 1.28
C VAL A 6 22.82 -5.76 1.83
N ILE A 7 22.34 -5.43 3.04
CA ILE A 7 21.21 -6.16 3.66
C ILE A 7 19.95 -6.04 2.81
N LEU A 8 19.60 -4.83 2.35
CA LEU A 8 18.40 -4.61 1.53
C LEU A 8 18.48 -5.37 0.20
N ARG A 9 19.63 -5.35 -0.47
CA ARG A 9 19.82 -6.11 -1.72
C ARG A 9 19.71 -7.61 -1.50
N ALA A 10 20.31 -8.14 -0.45
CA ALA A 10 20.19 -9.56 -0.10
C ALA A 10 18.73 -9.94 0.21
N TRP A 11 17.99 -9.07 0.88
CA TRP A 11 16.57 -9.29 1.14
C TRP A 11 15.71 -9.20 -0.12
N PHE A 12 16.03 -8.30 -1.06
CA PHE A 12 15.35 -8.21 -2.35
C PHE A 12 15.64 -9.41 -3.23
N SER A 13 16.90 -9.86 -3.32
CA SER A 13 17.28 -10.99 -4.20
C SER A 13 16.54 -12.29 -3.90
N GLN A 14 16.09 -12.49 -2.65
CA GLN A 14 15.25 -13.64 -2.31
C GLN A 14 13.93 -13.68 -3.09
N ARG A 15 13.44 -12.52 -3.60
CA ARG A 15 12.21 -12.46 -4.38
C ARG A 15 12.37 -12.78 -5.86
N GLU A 16 13.59 -12.70 -6.41
CA GLU A 16 13.86 -12.92 -7.83
C GLU A 16 13.31 -14.26 -8.34
N ARG A 17 13.51 -15.35 -7.58
CA ARG A 17 12.97 -16.67 -7.93
C ARG A 17 11.44 -16.70 -8.00
N SER A 18 10.77 -15.94 -7.15
CA SER A 18 9.30 -15.85 -7.15
C SER A 18 8.81 -15.02 -8.33
N ILE A 19 9.48 -13.90 -8.63
CA ILE A 19 9.20 -13.05 -9.79
C ILE A 19 9.39 -13.85 -11.08
N ASP A 20 10.50 -14.57 -11.21
CA ASP A 20 10.75 -15.46 -12.35
C ASP A 20 9.67 -16.53 -12.50
N ARG A 21 9.22 -17.12 -11.40
CA ARG A 21 8.17 -18.14 -11.43
C ARG A 21 6.87 -17.60 -12.02
N PHE A 22 6.35 -16.47 -11.54
CA PHE A 22 5.09 -15.95 -12.09
C PHE A 22 5.27 -15.35 -13.48
N ARG A 23 6.46 -14.86 -13.86
CA ARG A 23 6.76 -14.45 -15.21
C ARG A 23 6.74 -15.62 -16.20
N ARG A 24 7.31 -16.77 -15.80
CA ARG A 24 7.37 -17.98 -16.64
C ARG A 24 6.07 -18.79 -16.64
N ARG A 25 5.28 -18.70 -15.55
CA ARG A 25 4.06 -19.49 -15.32
C ARG A 25 2.91 -18.61 -14.81
N PRO A 26 2.48 -17.62 -15.61
CA PRO A 26 1.47 -16.65 -15.18
C PRO A 26 0.12 -17.32 -14.88
N VAL A 27 -0.34 -18.22 -15.77
CA VAL A 27 -1.63 -18.91 -15.62
C VAL A 27 -1.67 -19.74 -14.33
N GLU A 28 -0.67 -20.59 -14.09
CA GLU A 28 -0.58 -21.40 -12.87
C GLU A 28 -0.55 -20.53 -11.61
N THR A 29 0.08 -19.35 -11.71
CA THR A 29 0.16 -18.41 -10.59
C THR A 29 -1.18 -17.75 -10.30
N GLN A 30 -1.92 -17.34 -11.34
CA GLN A 30 -3.28 -16.81 -11.22
C GLN A 30 -4.25 -17.85 -10.69
N GLU A 31 -4.24 -19.09 -11.18
CA GLU A 31 -5.08 -20.16 -10.68
C GLU A 31 -4.84 -20.45 -9.19
N ARG A 32 -3.56 -20.46 -8.78
CA ARG A 32 -3.20 -20.64 -7.37
C ARG A 32 -3.75 -19.51 -6.51
N MET A 33 -3.67 -18.27 -6.97
CA MET A 33 -4.22 -17.11 -6.28
C MET A 33 -5.75 -17.17 -6.23
N PHE A 34 -6.39 -17.49 -7.35
CA PHE A 34 -7.84 -17.66 -7.42
C PHE A 34 -8.34 -18.70 -6.40
N ARG A 35 -7.74 -19.88 -6.39
CA ARG A 35 -8.08 -20.93 -5.40
C ARG A 35 -7.83 -20.49 -3.95
N ARG A 36 -6.82 -19.68 -3.73
CA ARG A 36 -6.56 -19.08 -2.41
C ARG A 36 -7.67 -18.11 -2.02
N LEU A 37 -8.08 -17.21 -2.91
CA LEU A 37 -9.14 -16.24 -2.68
C LEU A 37 -10.48 -16.93 -2.42
N LEU A 38 -10.84 -17.94 -3.19
CA LEU A 38 -12.04 -18.76 -2.95
C LEU A 38 -12.01 -19.43 -1.57
N ARG A 39 -10.89 -20.06 -1.20
CA ARG A 39 -10.74 -20.66 0.14
C ARG A 39 -10.89 -19.67 1.28
N ARG A 40 -10.50 -18.44 1.09
CA ARG A 40 -10.69 -17.37 2.07
C ARG A 40 -12.12 -16.85 2.04
N GLY A 41 -12.62 -16.56 0.85
CA GLY A 41 -13.97 -16.02 0.64
C GLY A 41 -15.09 -16.91 1.18
N ARG A 42 -14.95 -18.24 1.10
CA ARG A 42 -15.95 -19.18 1.64
C ARG A 42 -16.21 -19.07 3.16
N LEU A 43 -15.40 -18.31 3.88
CA LEU A 43 -15.54 -18.05 5.32
C LEU A 43 -16.27 -16.74 5.60
N THR A 44 -17.02 -16.22 4.65
CA THR A 44 -17.70 -14.93 4.71
C THR A 44 -19.16 -15.07 4.29
N GLU A 45 -20.00 -14.12 4.71
CA GLU A 45 -21.40 -14.04 4.27
C GLU A 45 -21.51 -13.92 2.74
N PHE A 46 -20.60 -13.14 2.11
CA PHE A 46 -20.49 -13.06 0.66
C PHE A 46 -20.21 -14.45 0.05
N GLY A 47 -19.34 -15.21 0.67
CA GLY A 47 -19.00 -16.56 0.23
C GLY A 47 -20.14 -17.56 0.36
N ASP A 48 -20.94 -17.43 1.40
CA ASP A 48 -22.13 -18.26 1.57
C ASP A 48 -23.24 -17.85 0.58
N ARG A 49 -23.45 -16.54 0.36
CA ARG A 49 -24.43 -16.03 -0.63
C ARG A 49 -24.18 -16.53 -2.04
N TYR A 50 -22.92 -16.59 -2.48
CA TYR A 50 -22.50 -16.97 -3.83
C TYR A 50 -21.92 -18.38 -3.90
N ASP A 51 -22.09 -19.16 -2.87
CA ASP A 51 -21.63 -20.56 -2.78
C ASP A 51 -20.17 -20.76 -3.25
N LEU A 52 -19.26 -19.90 -2.77
CA LEU A 52 -17.86 -19.97 -3.14
C LEU A 52 -17.18 -21.30 -2.79
N ARG A 53 -17.83 -22.15 -1.99
CA ARG A 53 -17.31 -23.48 -1.63
C ARG A 53 -17.31 -24.44 -2.82
N HIS A 54 -18.24 -24.28 -3.73
CA HIS A 54 -18.44 -25.19 -4.85
C HIS A 54 -17.83 -24.67 -6.16
N ILE A 55 -17.36 -23.43 -6.20
CA ILE A 55 -16.67 -22.86 -7.36
C ILE A 55 -15.28 -23.50 -7.55
N ARG A 56 -15.00 -23.97 -8.77
CA ARG A 56 -13.75 -24.64 -9.14
C ARG A 56 -13.03 -23.96 -10.29
N SER A 57 -13.69 -23.12 -11.08
CA SER A 57 -13.11 -22.43 -12.23
C SER A 57 -13.52 -20.96 -12.26
N VAL A 58 -12.81 -20.17 -13.09
CA VAL A 58 -13.11 -18.75 -13.32
C VAL A 58 -14.49 -18.61 -13.99
N GLU A 59 -14.82 -19.49 -14.93
CA GLU A 59 -16.11 -19.49 -15.64
C GLU A 59 -17.27 -19.73 -14.67
N GLN A 60 -17.11 -20.66 -13.73
CA GLN A 60 -18.12 -20.88 -12.68
C GLN A 60 -18.25 -19.64 -11.79
N PHE A 61 -17.13 -19.01 -11.40
CA PHE A 61 -17.17 -17.77 -10.63
C PHE A 61 -17.92 -16.66 -11.38
N GLN A 62 -17.62 -16.47 -12.65
CA GLN A 62 -18.27 -15.44 -13.48
C GLN A 62 -19.77 -15.71 -13.71
N SER A 63 -20.20 -16.97 -13.73
CA SER A 63 -21.62 -17.31 -13.88
C SER A 63 -22.43 -17.21 -12.58
N GLN A 64 -21.78 -17.34 -11.42
CA GLN A 64 -22.44 -17.32 -10.12
C GLN A 64 -22.37 -15.97 -9.41
N VAL A 65 -21.30 -15.21 -9.62
CA VAL A 65 -21.06 -13.93 -8.94
C VAL A 65 -21.34 -12.79 -9.90
N GLU A 66 -22.33 -11.98 -9.59
CA GLU A 66 -22.67 -10.79 -10.36
C GLU A 66 -21.56 -9.73 -10.35
N THR A 67 -21.56 -8.85 -11.34
CA THR A 67 -20.67 -7.69 -11.35
C THR A 67 -21.24 -6.60 -10.45
N PHE A 68 -20.40 -6.08 -9.55
CA PHE A 68 -20.76 -5.00 -8.64
C PHE A 68 -20.17 -3.67 -9.13
N ASP A 69 -20.95 -2.63 -9.09
CA ASP A 69 -20.45 -1.28 -8.97
C ASP A 69 -20.27 -0.92 -7.48
N TYR A 70 -19.80 0.29 -7.20
CA TYR A 70 -19.59 0.69 -5.81
C TYR A 70 -20.91 0.79 -5.03
N GLU A 71 -21.98 1.30 -5.63
CA GLU A 71 -23.24 1.51 -4.94
C GLU A 71 -23.90 0.18 -4.55
N THR A 72 -23.82 -0.83 -5.42
CA THR A 72 -24.33 -2.18 -5.13
C THR A 72 -23.45 -2.92 -4.13
N PHE A 73 -22.14 -2.65 -4.05
CA PHE A 73 -21.24 -3.24 -3.05
C PHE A 73 -21.22 -2.48 -1.73
N LYS A 74 -21.63 -1.22 -1.73
CA LYS A 74 -21.60 -0.31 -0.56
C LYS A 74 -22.25 -0.87 0.71
N PRO A 75 -23.39 -1.57 0.67
CA PRO A 75 -23.99 -2.16 1.88
C PRO A 75 -23.03 -3.13 2.61
N TYR A 76 -22.21 -3.88 1.88
CA TYR A 76 -21.19 -4.74 2.49
C TYR A 76 -20.10 -3.89 3.18
N VAL A 77 -19.69 -2.78 2.54
CA VAL A 77 -18.68 -1.87 3.09
C VAL A 77 -19.18 -1.22 4.38
N GLU A 78 -20.41 -0.71 4.40
CA GLU A 78 -21.02 -0.07 5.57
C GLU A 78 -21.08 -1.02 6.76
N ARG A 79 -21.52 -2.26 6.57
CA ARG A 79 -21.53 -3.27 7.62
C ARG A 79 -20.12 -3.60 8.15
N MET A 80 -19.11 -3.64 7.27
CA MET A 80 -17.73 -3.80 7.71
C MET A 80 -17.25 -2.59 8.51
N MET A 81 -17.65 -1.37 8.15
CA MET A 81 -17.34 -0.15 8.90
C MET A 81 -18.00 -0.12 10.28
N GLU A 82 -19.19 -0.65 10.42
CA GLU A 82 -19.87 -0.87 11.68
C GLU A 82 -19.19 -1.93 12.56
N GLY A 83 -18.25 -2.69 12.00
CA GLY A 83 -17.46 -3.70 12.69
C GLY A 83 -18.00 -5.11 12.59
N VAL A 84 -18.99 -5.36 11.71
CA VAL A 84 -19.48 -6.72 11.42
C VAL A 84 -18.33 -7.53 10.83
N ARG A 85 -18.14 -8.73 11.35
CA ARG A 85 -17.04 -9.61 10.97
C ARG A 85 -17.43 -10.50 9.80
N SER A 86 -16.47 -10.84 8.97
CA SER A 86 -16.61 -11.82 7.90
C SER A 86 -17.75 -11.51 6.92
N VAL A 87 -17.96 -10.24 6.60
CA VAL A 87 -18.96 -9.81 5.61
C VAL A 87 -18.48 -10.19 4.20
N ALA A 88 -17.50 -9.52 3.64
CA ALA A 88 -16.89 -9.84 2.35
C ALA A 88 -15.44 -10.35 2.45
N TYR A 89 -14.80 -10.14 3.61
CA TYR A 89 -13.45 -10.63 3.92
C TYR A 89 -13.47 -11.34 5.28
N PRO A 90 -12.67 -12.41 5.46
CA PRO A 90 -12.63 -13.13 6.73
C PRO A 90 -12.16 -12.24 7.89
N GLY A 91 -12.86 -12.32 9.00
CA GLY A 91 -12.55 -11.57 10.19
C GLY A 91 -13.06 -10.13 10.16
N ARG A 92 -12.45 -9.26 10.96
CA ARG A 92 -12.79 -7.84 11.02
C ARG A 92 -11.92 -7.03 10.06
N VAL A 93 -12.54 -6.12 9.32
CA VAL A 93 -11.85 -5.06 8.58
C VAL A 93 -11.90 -3.79 9.43
N SER A 94 -10.77 -3.16 9.63
CA SER A 94 -10.63 -1.92 10.41
C SER A 94 -9.87 -0.82 9.68
N LEU A 95 -9.42 -1.08 8.46
CA LEU A 95 -8.73 -0.11 7.62
C LEU A 95 -9.59 0.15 6.38
N PHE A 96 -9.82 1.42 6.08
CA PHE A 96 -10.62 1.82 4.91
C PHE A 96 -9.89 2.94 4.16
N ALA A 97 -9.52 2.65 2.91
CA ALA A 97 -8.99 3.66 2.04
C ALA A 97 -10.13 4.54 1.51
N ARG A 98 -9.90 5.86 1.49
CA ARG A 98 -10.85 6.83 0.95
C ARG A 98 -10.40 7.26 -0.44
N SER A 99 -11.28 7.10 -1.44
CA SER A 99 -10.98 7.54 -2.80
C SER A 99 -11.14 9.06 -2.95
N SER A 100 -10.44 9.64 -3.93
CA SER A 100 -10.47 11.09 -4.21
C SER A 100 -11.79 11.64 -4.77
N GLY A 101 -12.80 10.81 -5.01
CA GLY A 101 -14.16 11.24 -5.35
C GLY A 101 -14.32 11.99 -6.68
N THR A 102 -13.56 11.65 -7.72
CA THR A 102 -13.57 12.38 -9.00
C THR A 102 -14.82 12.21 -9.89
N THR A 103 -15.69 11.25 -9.61
CA THR A 103 -16.87 10.93 -10.47
C THR A 103 -18.23 11.06 -9.80
N SER A 104 -18.27 11.21 -8.50
CA SER A 104 -19.48 11.55 -7.74
C SER A 104 -19.01 12.31 -6.51
N ASP A 105 -19.68 13.40 -6.13
CA ASP A 105 -19.33 14.32 -5.03
C ASP A 105 -19.07 13.64 -3.65
N ARG A 106 -19.01 12.32 -3.58
CA ARG A 106 -18.82 11.55 -2.35
C ARG A 106 -17.62 10.61 -2.45
N SER A 107 -16.71 10.74 -1.51
CA SER A 107 -15.59 9.80 -1.36
C SER A 107 -16.10 8.38 -1.11
N LYS A 108 -15.48 7.39 -1.74
CA LYS A 108 -15.80 5.97 -1.57
C LYS A 108 -14.87 5.35 -0.53
N TYR A 109 -15.42 4.51 0.33
CA TYR A 109 -14.64 3.74 1.29
C TYR A 109 -14.29 2.37 0.72
N ILE A 110 -13.01 2.05 0.66
CA ILE A 110 -12.51 0.79 0.11
C ILE A 110 -11.91 -0.01 1.26
N PRO A 111 -12.46 -1.18 1.60
CA PRO A 111 -11.94 -2.02 2.66
C PRO A 111 -10.52 -2.48 2.37
N VAL A 112 -9.62 -2.33 3.33
CA VAL A 112 -8.23 -2.76 3.23
C VAL A 112 -7.97 -3.80 4.31
N THR A 113 -7.67 -5.02 3.90
CA THR A 113 -7.33 -6.10 4.83
C THR A 113 -5.83 -6.15 5.10
N MET A 114 -5.41 -6.62 6.27
CA MET A 114 -4.00 -6.87 6.56
C MET A 114 -3.38 -7.84 5.54
N GLU A 115 -4.17 -8.76 5.03
CA GLU A 115 -3.73 -9.69 3.98
C GLU A 115 -3.45 -8.94 2.67
N SER A 116 -4.32 -7.98 2.26
CA SER A 116 -4.08 -7.18 1.05
C SER A 116 -2.89 -6.22 1.22
N LEU A 117 -2.70 -5.63 2.40
CA LEU A 117 -1.52 -4.82 2.70
C LEU A 117 -0.23 -5.61 2.48
N TRP A 118 -0.19 -6.85 2.96
CA TRP A 118 0.99 -7.69 2.81
C TRP A 118 1.17 -8.22 1.39
N TRP A 119 0.15 -8.89 0.83
CA TRP A 119 0.29 -9.60 -0.45
C TRP A 119 0.24 -8.71 -1.69
N ASN A 120 -0.46 -7.59 -1.64
CA ASN A 120 -0.51 -6.65 -2.76
C ASN A 120 0.53 -5.55 -2.59
N HIS A 121 0.42 -4.77 -1.50
CA HIS A 121 1.18 -3.52 -1.37
C HIS A 121 2.63 -3.79 -0.95
N THR A 122 2.85 -4.50 0.16
CA THR A 122 4.21 -4.72 0.68
C THR A 122 5.04 -5.60 -0.27
N LEU A 123 4.48 -6.71 -0.75
CA LEU A 123 5.18 -7.55 -1.71
C LEU A 123 5.34 -6.88 -3.07
N GLY A 124 4.34 -6.13 -3.54
CA GLY A 124 4.45 -5.38 -4.79
C GLY A 124 5.57 -4.33 -4.74
N MET A 125 5.67 -3.55 -3.68
CA MET A 125 6.79 -2.62 -3.47
C MET A 125 8.14 -3.35 -3.42
N ARG A 126 8.20 -4.49 -2.74
CA ARG A 126 9.41 -5.31 -2.68
C ARG A 126 9.79 -5.86 -4.06
N ASP A 127 8.82 -6.27 -4.88
CA ASP A 127 9.07 -6.78 -6.22
C ASP A 127 9.63 -5.68 -7.13
N VAL A 128 9.10 -4.45 -7.08
CA VAL A 128 9.66 -3.29 -7.80
C VAL A 128 11.11 -3.04 -7.37
N ALA A 129 11.38 -3.00 -6.07
CA ALA A 129 12.74 -2.82 -5.54
C ALA A 129 13.70 -3.95 -5.96
N THR A 130 13.19 -5.19 -6.01
CA THR A 130 13.94 -6.37 -6.48
C THR A 130 14.34 -6.22 -7.94
N VAL A 131 13.38 -5.94 -8.83
CA VAL A 131 13.63 -5.76 -10.26
C VAL A 131 14.57 -4.57 -10.50
N PHE A 132 14.35 -3.46 -9.80
CA PHE A 132 15.24 -2.30 -9.88
C PHE A 132 16.67 -2.67 -9.46
N SER A 133 16.85 -3.35 -8.33
CA SER A 133 18.17 -3.75 -7.83
C SER A 133 18.90 -4.69 -8.78
N ALA A 134 18.19 -5.61 -9.42
CA ALA A 134 18.77 -6.54 -10.40
C ALA A 134 19.22 -5.81 -11.67
N ASN A 135 18.43 -4.85 -12.16
CA ASN A 135 18.76 -4.10 -13.37
C ASN A 135 19.81 -3.00 -13.14
N TYR A 136 19.87 -2.45 -11.94
CA TYR A 136 20.78 -1.35 -11.58
C TYR A 136 21.66 -1.69 -10.36
N PRO A 137 22.57 -2.68 -10.48
CA PRO A 137 23.36 -3.18 -9.35
C PRO A 137 24.31 -2.13 -8.76
N LYS A 138 24.70 -1.11 -9.53
CA LYS A 138 25.57 -0.01 -9.11
C LYS A 138 24.81 1.17 -8.51
N SER A 139 23.47 1.15 -8.51
CA SER A 139 22.66 2.25 -7.98
C SER A 139 22.89 2.45 -6.48
N ARG A 140 22.92 3.70 -6.05
CA ARG A 140 23.11 4.11 -4.65
C ARG A 140 21.78 4.43 -3.95
N VAL A 141 20.65 4.12 -4.58
CA VAL A 141 19.30 4.44 -4.07
C VAL A 141 19.02 3.88 -2.66
N PHE A 142 19.64 2.76 -2.31
CA PHE A 142 19.47 2.12 -0.99
C PHE A 142 20.57 2.49 0.02
N GLU A 143 21.45 3.46 -0.29
CA GLU A 143 22.48 3.90 0.64
C GLU A 143 21.98 4.92 1.66
N GLY A 144 20.89 5.59 1.38
CA GLY A 144 20.18 6.52 2.25
C GLY A 144 18.75 6.12 2.51
N LYS A 145 17.94 7.08 2.93
CA LYS A 145 16.50 6.93 3.17
C LYS A 145 15.68 7.33 1.96
N THR A 146 14.51 6.77 1.83
CA THR A 146 13.46 7.22 0.90
C THR A 146 12.61 8.26 1.60
N LEU A 147 12.55 9.47 1.07
CA LEU A 147 11.57 10.46 1.48
C LEU A 147 10.20 10.05 0.97
N THR A 148 9.26 9.81 1.88
CA THR A 148 7.92 9.34 1.53
C THR A 148 6.88 10.41 1.84
N LEU A 149 6.21 10.90 0.80
CA LEU A 149 5.09 11.82 0.89
C LEU A 149 3.79 11.05 0.64
N GLY A 150 3.03 10.86 1.69
CA GLY A 150 1.69 10.25 1.66
C GLY A 150 0.59 11.26 1.93
N GLY A 151 -0.66 10.83 1.76
CA GLY A 151 -1.82 11.57 2.21
C GLY A 151 -1.95 11.61 3.73
N SER A 152 -3.18 11.59 4.22
CA SER A 152 -3.48 11.59 5.64
C SER A 152 -4.46 10.47 6.00
N CYS A 153 -4.48 10.09 7.27
CA CYS A 153 -5.49 9.19 7.82
C CYS A 153 -5.88 9.63 9.24
N SER A 154 -7.08 9.28 9.63
CA SER A 154 -7.66 9.59 10.94
C SER A 154 -8.45 8.40 11.47
N ARG A 155 -8.68 8.39 12.79
CA ARG A 155 -9.57 7.40 13.41
C ARG A 155 -11.00 7.86 13.32
N GLU A 156 -11.85 7.00 12.76
CA GLU A 156 -13.30 7.12 12.78
C GLU A 156 -13.84 5.94 13.62
N GLY A 157 -14.14 6.21 14.89
CA GLY A 157 -14.48 5.19 15.86
C GLY A 157 -13.34 4.17 16.06
N ARG A 158 -13.60 2.91 15.69
CA ARG A 158 -12.62 1.81 15.76
C ARG A 158 -11.88 1.57 14.45
N ASN A 159 -12.15 2.36 13.42
CA ASN A 159 -11.55 2.20 12.11
C ASN A 159 -10.47 3.26 11.88
N LEU A 160 -9.48 2.94 11.07
CA LEU A 160 -8.53 3.90 10.52
C LEU A 160 -8.93 4.16 9.08
N VAL A 161 -9.17 5.42 8.75
CA VAL A 161 -9.71 5.86 7.46
C VAL A 161 -8.81 6.94 6.87
N GLY A 162 -8.54 6.88 5.58
CA GLY A 162 -7.73 7.90 4.91
C GLY A 162 -7.18 7.46 3.57
N ASP A 163 -6.20 8.18 3.09
CA ASP A 163 -5.53 7.80 1.85
C ASP A 163 -4.80 6.46 1.99
N LEU A 164 -4.82 5.64 0.96
CA LEU A 164 -4.15 4.34 0.98
C LEU A 164 -2.66 4.47 1.33
N SER A 165 -2.00 5.50 0.82
CA SER A 165 -0.59 5.78 1.14
C SER A 165 -0.36 6.05 2.63
N ALA A 166 -1.27 6.78 3.28
CA ALA A 166 -1.20 7.03 4.71
C ALA A 166 -1.45 5.77 5.54
N LEU A 167 -2.43 4.93 5.13
CA LEU A 167 -2.67 3.63 5.76
C LEU A 167 -1.43 2.72 5.65
N LEU A 168 -0.78 2.67 4.49
CA LEU A 168 0.46 1.92 4.28
C LEU A 168 1.60 2.44 5.17
N ILE A 169 1.74 3.74 5.29
CA ILE A 169 2.74 4.38 6.15
C ILE A 169 2.47 4.05 7.62
N HIS A 170 1.21 4.13 8.06
CA HIS A 170 0.79 3.84 9.42
C HIS A 170 1.04 2.37 9.81
N GLU A 171 0.70 1.45 8.91
CA GLU A 171 0.86 0.01 9.14
C GLU A 171 2.28 -0.52 8.88
N THR A 172 3.15 0.28 8.25
CA THR A 172 4.57 -0.08 8.14
C THR A 172 5.24 0.03 9.50
N THR A 173 5.66 -1.12 9.97
CA THR A 173 6.21 -1.31 11.31
C THR A 173 7.56 -0.63 11.52
N PHE A 174 8.06 -0.71 12.74
CA PHE A 174 9.34 -0.29 13.30
C PHE A 174 10.57 -0.31 12.35
N TRP A 175 10.64 -1.27 11.43
CA TRP A 175 11.70 -1.38 10.43
C TRP A 175 11.74 -0.23 9.41
N SER A 176 10.63 0.45 9.19
CA SER A 176 10.54 1.48 8.15
C SER A 176 11.42 2.71 8.45
N GLY A 177 11.65 3.05 9.71
CA GLY A 177 12.53 4.14 10.09
C GLY A 177 13.99 3.98 9.65
N TRP A 178 14.41 2.74 9.31
CA TRP A 178 15.76 2.48 8.80
C TRP A 178 15.95 2.94 7.35
N PHE A 179 14.90 2.92 6.56
CA PHE A 179 14.98 3.21 5.12
C PHE A 179 13.98 4.25 4.64
N ARG A 180 13.15 4.78 5.54
CA ARG A 180 12.16 5.81 5.24
C ARG A 180 12.38 7.06 6.10
N ALA A 181 12.10 8.22 5.52
CA ALA A 181 11.93 9.49 6.19
C ALA A 181 10.66 10.17 5.61
N PRO A 182 9.97 10.99 6.35
CA PRO A 182 10.10 11.24 7.79
C PRO A 182 9.56 10.07 8.65
N ARG A 183 9.49 10.27 9.97
CA ARG A 183 8.78 9.36 10.88
C ARG A 183 7.29 9.29 10.54
N THR A 184 6.62 8.25 11.02
CA THR A 184 5.21 8.00 10.71
C THR A 184 4.32 9.19 11.07
N GLU A 185 4.49 9.74 12.27
CA GLU A 185 3.70 10.84 12.80
C GLU A 185 3.77 12.07 11.89
N THR A 186 4.97 12.41 11.42
CA THR A 186 5.20 13.51 10.50
C THR A 186 4.64 13.22 9.10
N ALA A 187 4.80 11.98 8.63
CA ALA A 187 4.37 11.58 7.28
C ALA A 187 2.85 11.63 7.08
N ILE A 188 2.06 11.47 8.15
CA ILE A 188 0.60 11.42 8.10
C ILE A 188 -0.10 12.70 8.57
N ILE A 189 0.63 13.79 8.85
CA ILE A 189 0.04 15.09 9.18
C ILE A 189 -1.00 15.46 8.12
N PRO A 190 -2.23 15.86 8.51
CA PRO A 190 -3.30 16.14 7.56
C PRO A 190 -3.05 17.38 6.70
N ASP A 191 -2.63 18.47 7.33
CA ASP A 191 -2.32 19.72 6.63
C ASP A 191 -1.02 19.58 5.85
N PHE A 192 -1.06 19.96 4.55
CA PHE A 192 0.08 19.78 3.65
C PHE A 192 1.25 20.71 3.98
N ASP A 193 0.96 21.96 4.31
CA ASP A 193 1.99 22.96 4.57
C ASP A 193 2.68 22.68 5.91
N GLU A 194 1.90 22.32 6.93
CA GLU A 194 2.43 21.86 8.22
C GLU A 194 3.29 20.61 8.06
N LYS A 195 2.82 19.65 7.27
CA LYS A 195 3.58 18.42 6.94
C LYS A 195 4.92 18.75 6.29
N VAL A 196 4.93 19.62 5.28
CA VAL A 196 6.13 20.02 4.55
C VAL A 196 7.13 20.70 5.48
N GLU A 197 6.67 21.61 6.34
CA GLU A 197 7.52 22.27 7.35
C GLU A 197 8.11 21.26 8.35
N ALA A 198 7.30 20.33 8.83
CA ALA A 198 7.75 19.30 9.76
C ALA A 198 8.78 18.37 9.09
N ILE A 199 8.59 18.02 7.81
CA ILE A 199 9.55 17.24 7.02
C ILE A 199 10.86 18.00 6.85
N CYS A 200 10.83 19.30 6.54
CA CYS A 200 12.04 20.12 6.44
C CYS A 200 12.83 20.07 7.74
N ARG A 201 12.18 20.30 8.88
CA ARG A 201 12.85 20.26 10.19
C ARG A 201 13.45 18.89 10.52
N GLU A 202 12.74 17.82 10.19
CA GLU A 202 13.16 16.46 10.52
C GLU A 202 14.21 15.90 9.57
N CYS A 203 14.12 16.22 8.25
CA CYS A 203 14.82 15.46 7.22
C CYS A 203 16.01 16.20 6.59
N VAL A 204 16.20 17.49 6.86
CA VAL A 204 17.32 18.29 6.25
C VAL A 204 18.70 17.71 6.53
N GLY A 205 18.90 17.08 7.70
CA GLY A 205 20.17 16.40 8.04
C GLY A 205 20.26 14.94 7.58
N GLU A 206 19.21 14.40 7.01
CA GLU A 206 19.16 12.99 6.60
C GLU A 206 19.71 12.79 5.19
N ARG A 207 20.36 11.66 4.98
CA ARG A 207 20.79 11.26 3.63
C ARG A 207 19.60 10.70 2.85
N ILE A 208 18.93 11.54 2.09
CA ILE A 208 17.85 11.14 1.20
C ILE A 208 18.43 10.69 -0.15
N THR A 209 18.08 9.52 -0.63
CA THR A 209 18.55 8.94 -1.90
C THR A 209 17.43 8.51 -2.83
N ALA A 210 16.19 8.59 -2.37
CA ALA A 210 14.99 8.28 -3.16
C ALA A 210 13.80 9.10 -2.66
N PHE A 211 12.81 9.24 -3.53
CA PHE A 211 11.52 9.86 -3.24
C PHE A 211 10.40 8.89 -3.59
N ALA A 212 9.36 8.86 -2.74
CA ALA A 212 8.14 8.11 -2.98
C ALA A 212 6.92 9.00 -2.65
N GLY A 213 6.06 9.20 -3.63
CA GLY A 213 4.87 10.04 -3.50
C GLY A 213 4.44 10.61 -4.85
N VAL A 214 3.42 11.46 -4.81
CA VAL A 214 2.92 12.16 -6.00
C VAL A 214 4.01 13.10 -6.55
N PRO A 215 4.35 13.07 -7.84
CA PRO A 215 5.44 13.86 -8.40
C PRO A 215 5.34 15.36 -8.12
N SER A 216 4.14 15.96 -8.22
CA SER A 216 3.91 17.37 -7.92
C SER A 216 4.17 17.71 -6.45
N TRP A 217 3.82 16.84 -5.53
CA TRP A 217 4.11 17.00 -4.10
C TRP A 217 5.60 16.90 -3.81
N ASN A 218 6.29 15.96 -4.45
CA ASN A 218 7.74 15.86 -4.34
C ASN A 218 8.43 17.13 -4.85
N LEU A 219 7.97 17.70 -5.96
CA LEU A 219 8.52 18.95 -6.49
C LEU A 219 8.29 20.13 -5.54
N ALA A 220 7.09 20.27 -4.97
CA ALA A 220 6.78 21.29 -3.97
C ALA A 220 7.67 21.13 -2.74
N MET A 221 7.84 19.87 -2.26
CA MET A 221 8.72 19.55 -1.16
C MET A 221 10.19 19.93 -1.44
N MET A 222 10.71 19.60 -2.62
CA MET A 222 12.08 19.95 -3.02
C MET A 222 12.30 21.47 -3.03
N ARG A 223 11.35 22.23 -3.56
CA ARG A 223 11.38 23.71 -3.52
C ARG A 223 11.44 24.21 -2.09
N ARG A 224 10.57 23.68 -1.23
CA ARG A 224 10.53 24.11 0.17
C ARG A 224 11.82 23.79 0.93
N VAL A 225 12.45 22.64 0.64
CA VAL A 225 13.76 22.32 1.22
C VAL A 225 14.85 23.32 0.79
N LEU A 226 14.86 23.74 -0.48
CA LEU A 226 15.81 24.76 -0.97
C LEU A 226 15.58 26.10 -0.26
N GLU A 227 14.32 26.55 -0.15
CA GLU A 227 13.96 27.78 0.58
C GLU A 227 14.38 27.68 2.06
N TYR A 228 14.03 26.57 2.72
CA TYR A 228 14.32 26.34 4.14
C TYR A 228 15.83 26.33 4.43
N THR A 229 16.63 25.78 3.53
CA THR A 229 18.08 25.64 3.71
C THR A 229 18.87 26.81 3.16
N GLY A 230 18.28 27.67 2.34
CA GLY A 230 18.97 28.72 1.59
C GLY A 230 19.92 28.20 0.51
N LYS A 231 19.88 26.90 0.19
CA LYS A 231 20.75 26.27 -0.82
C LYS A 231 20.15 26.44 -2.22
N ARG A 232 21.06 26.43 -3.23
CA ARG A 232 20.67 26.51 -4.66
C ARG A 232 20.43 25.15 -5.30
N ASN A 233 20.85 24.05 -4.66
CA ASN A 233 20.69 22.67 -5.10
C ASN A 233 20.49 21.74 -3.89
N LEU A 234 19.89 20.58 -4.15
CA LEU A 234 19.66 19.52 -3.17
C LEU A 234 20.88 18.60 -3.05
#